data_fc7076b60422ff74cc5c335b87162976
#
_entry.id   fc7076b60422ff74cc5c335b87162976
#
_cell.length_a   1.000
_cell.length_b   1.000
_cell.length_c   1.000
_cell.angle_alpha   90.00
_cell.angle_beta   90.00
_cell.angle_gamma   90.00
#
_symmetry.space_group_name_H-M   'P 1'
#
loop_
_entity.id
_entity.type
_entity.pdbx_description
1 polymer ?
#
loop_
_entity_poly.entity_id
_entity_poly.type
_entity_poly.pdbx_seq_one_letter_code
_entity_poly.pdbx_strand_id
1 'polypeptide(L)'
;MKNNVTGKVISINISDKKGIIKQPIEIGVFEEDFGLKEDAHGGKWHRQVSLLAQESIDKMTNLGVEGLVPGKFAENITTEGIVLYTLPVGTLLKIGETIQEVTQIGKECHSGCAIKQAVGKCIMPKEGIFTKVIKGGKVKAGDTIEVIE
;
A
#
# COMPACT_ATOMS: atom_id res chain seq x y z
N MET A 1 -27.47 7.42 -4.13
CA MET A 1 -27.04 6.89 -2.83
C MET A 1 -25.56 6.51 -2.92
N LYS A 2 -24.77 7.03 -2.02
CA LYS A 2 -23.34 6.75 -2.05
C LYS A 2 -23.05 5.40 -1.39
N ASN A 3 -22.30 4.57 -2.08
CA ASN A 3 -21.75 3.38 -1.49
C ASN A 3 -20.46 3.78 -0.76
N ASN A 4 -20.51 3.81 0.54
CA ASN A 4 -19.32 4.10 1.34
C ASN A 4 -18.42 2.88 1.35
N VAL A 5 -17.41 2.89 0.50
CA VAL A 5 -16.39 1.85 0.50
C VAL A 5 -15.31 2.31 1.48
N THR A 6 -15.24 1.65 2.60
CA THR A 6 -14.32 2.02 3.69
C THR A 6 -13.57 0.81 4.21
N GLY A 7 -12.41 1.08 4.80
CA GLY A 7 -11.62 0.09 5.50
C GLY A 7 -10.75 0.79 6.53
N LYS A 8 -9.78 0.06 7.06
CA LYS A 8 -8.85 0.57 8.06
C LYS A 8 -7.41 0.37 7.63
N VAL A 9 -6.55 1.28 8.08
CA VAL A 9 -5.11 1.15 7.95
C VAL A 9 -4.63 0.25 9.09
N ILE A 10 -3.97 -0.85 8.73
CA ILE A 10 -3.38 -1.78 9.69
C ILE A 10 -1.98 -1.33 10.08
N SER A 11 -1.20 -0.88 9.10
CA SER A 11 0.20 -0.55 9.33
C SER A 11 0.71 0.41 8.27
N ILE A 12 1.65 1.27 8.66
CA ILE A 12 2.45 2.11 7.75
C ILE A 12 3.85 1.53 7.76
N ASN A 13 4.41 1.29 6.57
CA ASN A 13 5.69 0.61 6.44
C ASN A 13 6.64 1.43 5.56
N ILE A 14 7.91 1.44 5.93
CA ILE A 14 8.92 2.27 5.28
C ILE A 14 10.21 1.49 5.02
N SER A 15 10.92 1.85 3.96
CA SER A 15 12.27 1.39 3.69
C SER A 15 13.06 2.50 3.01
N ASP A 16 14.37 2.49 3.19
CA ASP A 16 15.27 3.45 2.55
C ASP A 16 15.77 2.97 1.19
N LYS A 17 15.42 1.74 0.78
CA LYS A 17 15.82 1.15 -0.50
C LYS A 17 14.63 0.48 -1.17
N LYS A 18 14.62 0.52 -2.51
CA LYS A 18 13.62 -0.20 -3.31
C LYS A 18 13.93 -1.70 -3.33
N GLY A 19 12.87 -2.51 -3.46
CA GLY A 19 13.00 -3.95 -3.63
C GLY A 19 13.30 -4.71 -2.36
N ILE A 20 13.23 -4.07 -1.19
CA ILE A 20 13.42 -4.73 0.10
C ILE A 20 12.15 -4.69 0.94
N ILE A 21 12.12 -5.54 1.96
CA ILE A 21 11.03 -5.58 2.93
C ILE A 21 11.00 -4.26 3.70
N LYS A 22 9.79 -3.72 3.87
CA LYS A 22 9.59 -2.49 4.63
C LYS A 22 9.31 -2.80 6.10
N GLN A 23 9.63 -1.85 6.97
CA GLN A 23 9.43 -1.99 8.40
C GLN A 23 8.29 -1.10 8.88
N PRO A 24 7.42 -1.59 9.79
CA PRO A 24 6.32 -0.79 10.33
C PRO A 24 6.82 0.41 11.12
N ILE A 25 6.11 1.54 10.98
CA ILE A 25 6.31 2.74 11.79
C ILE A 25 4.96 3.18 12.35
N GLU A 26 4.98 3.92 13.46
CA GLU A 26 3.75 4.35 14.12
C GLU A 26 2.95 5.37 13.32
N ILE A 27 3.64 6.37 12.78
CA ILE A 27 3.03 7.46 12.03
C ILE A 27 3.85 7.70 10.78
N GLY A 28 3.17 7.72 9.63
CA GLY A 28 3.78 8.12 8.37
C GLY A 28 3.38 9.54 8.01
N VAL A 29 4.33 10.34 7.55
CA VAL A 29 4.07 11.67 7.01
C VAL A 29 4.12 11.56 5.50
N PHE A 30 3.00 11.87 4.84
CA PHE A 30 2.89 11.82 3.39
C PHE A 30 2.92 13.23 2.84
N GLU A 31 3.72 13.44 1.80
CA GLU A 31 3.90 14.74 1.18
C GLU A 31 3.22 14.78 -0.19
N GLU A 32 2.59 15.91 -0.50
CA GLU A 32 1.93 16.13 -1.78
C GLU A 32 2.91 15.91 -2.92
N ASP A 33 2.46 15.15 -3.92
CA ASP A 33 3.24 14.81 -5.12
C ASP A 33 4.62 14.23 -4.81
N PHE A 34 4.75 13.50 -3.71
CA PHE A 34 6.00 12.82 -3.34
C PHE A 34 5.71 11.40 -2.81
N GLY A 35 4.86 11.27 -1.81
CA GLY A 35 4.57 10.00 -1.15
C GLY A 35 4.98 10.03 0.31
N LEU A 36 5.32 8.85 0.86
CA LEU A 36 5.76 8.74 2.24
C LEU A 36 7.15 9.35 2.39
N LYS A 37 7.25 10.32 3.28
CA LYS A 37 8.51 11.00 3.55
C LYS A 37 9.57 10.01 4.01
N GLU A 38 10.74 10.12 3.41
CA GLU A 38 11.91 9.26 3.69
C GLU A 38 11.79 7.83 3.18
N ASP A 39 10.73 7.49 2.45
CA ASP A 39 10.59 6.18 1.83
C ASP A 39 11.24 6.15 0.45
N ALA A 40 11.79 4.98 0.10
CA ALA A 40 12.52 4.79 -1.16
C ALA A 40 11.65 4.98 -2.40
N HIS A 41 10.33 4.75 -2.30
CA HIS A 41 9.41 4.91 -3.43
C HIS A 41 8.92 6.35 -3.61
N GLY A 42 9.23 7.25 -2.69
CA GLY A 42 8.84 8.64 -2.81
C GLY A 42 9.46 9.30 -4.03
N GLY A 43 8.72 10.24 -4.64
CA GLY A 43 9.20 10.96 -5.81
C GLY A 43 8.06 11.37 -6.72
N LYS A 44 8.39 12.15 -7.74
CA LYS A 44 7.39 12.65 -8.70
C LYS A 44 7.15 11.61 -9.80
N TRP A 45 6.39 10.60 -9.47
CA TRP A 45 5.99 9.55 -10.41
C TRP A 45 4.67 8.94 -9.96
N HIS A 46 4.18 7.95 -10.69
CA HIS A 46 2.84 7.38 -10.43
C HIS A 46 2.81 6.30 -9.34
N ARG A 47 3.97 5.85 -8.86
CA ARG A 47 4.05 4.83 -7.81
C ARG A 47 4.60 5.40 -6.51
N GLN A 48 4.05 6.54 -6.10
CA GLN A 48 4.53 7.22 -4.89
C GLN A 48 4.27 6.41 -3.62
N VAL A 49 3.12 5.74 -3.54
CA VAL A 49 2.70 4.97 -2.38
C VAL A 49 2.17 3.63 -2.86
N SER A 50 2.58 2.56 -2.20
CA SER A 50 2.07 1.22 -2.48
C SER A 50 1.15 0.77 -1.34
N LEU A 51 0.03 0.14 -1.70
CA LEU A 51 -0.96 -0.36 -0.76
C LEU A 51 -1.27 -1.82 -1.03
N LEU A 52 -1.43 -2.61 0.03
CA LEU A 52 -1.82 -4.01 -0.06
C LEU A 52 -2.75 -4.34 1.11
N ALA A 53 -3.84 -5.05 0.82
CA ALA A 53 -4.80 -5.43 1.85
C ALA A 53 -4.29 -6.64 2.65
N GLN A 54 -4.62 -6.67 3.94
CA GLN A 54 -4.33 -7.82 4.80
C GLN A 54 -5.01 -9.08 4.26
N GLU A 55 -6.21 -8.94 3.71
CA GLU A 55 -6.94 -10.05 3.10
C GLU A 55 -6.16 -10.67 1.94
N SER A 56 -5.43 -9.86 1.18
CA SER A 56 -4.56 -10.36 0.11
C SER A 56 -3.36 -11.11 0.69
N ILE A 57 -2.79 -10.60 1.76
CA ILE A 57 -1.68 -11.27 2.46
C ILE A 57 -2.16 -12.61 3.03
N ASP A 58 -3.38 -12.65 3.57
CA ASP A 58 -3.97 -13.87 4.13
C ASP A 58 -4.13 -14.96 3.07
N LYS A 59 -4.37 -14.62 1.82
CA LYS A 59 -4.41 -15.60 0.73
C LYS A 59 -3.09 -16.33 0.59
N MET A 60 -1.97 -15.63 0.76
CA MET A 60 -0.64 -16.23 0.73
C MET A 60 -0.42 -17.11 1.96
N THR A 61 -0.85 -16.67 3.13
CA THR A 61 -0.76 -17.46 4.36
C THR A 61 -1.54 -18.76 4.21
N ASN A 62 -2.73 -18.70 3.61
CA ASN A 62 -3.58 -19.88 3.39
C ASN A 62 -2.96 -20.86 2.38
N LEU A 63 -2.01 -20.41 1.56
CA LEU A 63 -1.25 -21.27 0.66
C LEU A 63 -0.02 -21.90 1.32
N GLY A 64 0.16 -21.67 2.64
CA GLY A 64 1.25 -22.25 3.40
C GLY A 64 2.50 -21.37 3.52
N VAL A 65 2.43 -20.11 3.07
CA VAL A 65 3.56 -19.18 3.22
C VAL A 65 3.56 -18.63 4.64
N GLU A 66 4.68 -18.75 5.33
CA GLU A 66 4.82 -18.28 6.72
C GLU A 66 5.57 -16.95 6.81
N GLY A 67 5.48 -16.30 7.97
CA GLY A 67 6.24 -15.08 8.27
C GLY A 67 5.74 -13.83 7.56
N LEU A 68 4.50 -13.83 7.10
CA LEU A 68 3.93 -12.70 6.37
C LEU A 68 3.38 -11.67 7.35
N VAL A 69 4.16 -10.65 7.60
CA VAL A 69 3.80 -9.52 8.48
C VAL A 69 3.70 -8.25 7.64
N PRO A 70 3.07 -7.17 8.17
CA PRO A 70 3.00 -5.90 7.43
C PRO A 70 4.38 -5.44 6.95
N GLY A 71 4.44 -4.96 5.72
CA GLY A 71 5.68 -4.51 5.08
C GLY A 71 6.44 -5.60 4.34
N LYS A 72 6.06 -6.87 4.51
CA LYS A 72 6.76 -8.01 3.90
C LYS A 72 6.74 -7.96 2.37
N PHE A 73 5.69 -7.42 1.78
CA PHE A 73 5.58 -7.25 0.33
C PHE A 73 6.02 -5.87 -0.16
N ALA A 74 6.73 -5.13 0.69
CA ALA A 74 7.19 -3.77 0.43
C ALA A 74 6.04 -2.77 0.25
N GLU A 75 4.86 -3.08 0.77
CA GLU A 75 3.76 -2.14 0.75
C GLU A 75 3.97 -1.03 1.80
N ASN A 76 3.67 0.20 1.43
CA ASN A 76 3.73 1.34 2.35
C ASN A 76 2.56 1.33 3.33
N ILE A 77 1.38 0.94 2.87
CA ILE A 77 0.17 0.92 3.69
C ILE A 77 -0.45 -0.47 3.59
N THR A 78 -0.58 -1.14 4.74
CA THR A 78 -1.34 -2.37 4.85
C THR A 78 -2.74 -2.02 5.33
N THR A 79 -3.78 -2.48 4.63
CA THR A 79 -5.18 -2.15 4.93
C THR A 79 -5.99 -3.39 5.25
N GLU A 80 -7.21 -3.19 5.76
CA GLU A 80 -8.22 -4.25 5.85
C GLU A 80 -9.61 -3.68 5.61
N GLY A 81 -10.54 -4.55 5.20
CA GLY A 81 -11.94 -4.18 5.04
C GLY A 81 -12.28 -3.49 3.72
N ILE A 82 -11.30 -3.28 2.85
CA ILE A 82 -11.52 -2.65 1.55
C ILE A 82 -10.79 -3.46 0.47
N VAL A 83 -11.49 -3.75 -0.63
CA VAL A 83 -10.89 -4.49 -1.75
C VAL A 83 -10.23 -3.49 -2.69
N LEU A 84 -8.92 -3.30 -2.52
CA LEU A 84 -8.18 -2.25 -3.21
C LEU A 84 -8.10 -2.46 -4.72
N TYR A 85 -7.84 -3.69 -5.16
CA TYR A 85 -7.55 -3.97 -6.57
C TYR A 85 -8.80 -3.90 -7.48
N THR A 86 -9.97 -3.66 -6.92
CA THR A 86 -11.19 -3.42 -7.70
C THR A 86 -11.46 -1.93 -7.91
N LEU A 87 -10.66 -1.06 -7.30
CA LEU A 87 -10.83 0.39 -7.43
C LEU A 87 -10.21 0.86 -8.75
N PRO A 88 -10.98 1.54 -9.62
CA PRO A 88 -10.41 2.01 -10.89
C PRO A 88 -9.28 3.02 -10.69
N VAL A 89 -8.36 3.07 -11.64
CA VAL A 89 -7.37 4.15 -11.72
C VAL A 89 -8.13 5.48 -11.78
N GLY A 90 -7.67 6.46 -11.01
CA GLY A 90 -8.36 7.74 -10.87
C GLY A 90 -9.25 7.85 -9.64
N THR A 91 -9.49 6.72 -8.94
CA THR A 91 -10.27 6.74 -7.70
C THR A 91 -9.53 7.56 -6.64
N LEU A 92 -10.27 8.43 -5.96
CA LEU A 92 -9.73 9.21 -4.84
C LEU A 92 -10.02 8.51 -3.53
N LEU A 93 -8.99 8.41 -2.71
CA LEU A 93 -9.04 7.78 -1.39
C LEU A 93 -8.68 8.80 -0.33
N LYS A 94 -9.50 8.90 0.72
CA LYS A 94 -9.10 9.61 1.92
C LYS A 94 -8.47 8.59 2.86
N ILE A 95 -7.21 8.78 3.18
CA ILE A 95 -6.44 7.89 4.04
C ILE A 95 -5.87 8.72 5.18
N GLY A 96 -6.42 8.54 6.40
CA GLY A 96 -6.05 9.40 7.51
C GLY A 96 -6.29 10.86 7.16
N GLU A 97 -5.26 11.68 7.26
CA GLU A 97 -5.31 13.11 6.90
C GLU A 97 -5.05 13.38 5.42
N THR A 98 -4.72 12.34 4.64
CA THR A 98 -4.30 12.50 3.24
C THR A 98 -5.42 12.23 2.25
N ILE A 99 -5.27 12.77 1.03
CA ILE A 99 -6.06 12.37 -0.13
C ILE A 99 -5.09 11.83 -1.16
N GLN A 100 -5.36 10.62 -1.65
CA GLN A 100 -4.50 9.93 -2.61
C GLN A 100 -5.32 9.45 -3.79
N GLU A 101 -4.71 9.44 -4.97
CA GLU A 101 -5.35 8.99 -6.21
C GLU A 101 -4.75 7.66 -6.66
N VAL A 102 -5.59 6.68 -6.96
CA VAL A 102 -5.13 5.39 -7.52
C VAL A 102 -4.53 5.63 -8.89
N THR A 103 -3.28 5.25 -9.07
CA THR A 103 -2.54 5.46 -10.32
C THR A 103 -2.21 4.17 -11.05
N GLN A 104 -2.16 3.04 -10.35
CA GLN A 104 -1.85 1.75 -10.94
C GLN A 104 -2.41 0.62 -10.10
N ILE A 105 -2.90 -0.42 -10.76
CA ILE A 105 -3.35 -1.64 -10.11
C ILE A 105 -2.38 -2.75 -10.49
N GLY A 106 -1.78 -3.39 -9.47
CA GLY A 106 -0.79 -4.43 -9.68
C GLY A 106 0.53 -3.86 -10.21
N LYS A 107 1.49 -4.74 -10.38
CA LYS A 107 2.78 -4.40 -11.01
C LYS A 107 3.44 -5.66 -11.53
N GLU A 108 4.35 -5.49 -12.51
CA GLU A 108 5.23 -6.59 -12.91
C GLU A 108 6.26 -6.84 -11.81
N CYS A 109 6.47 -8.12 -11.50
CA CYS A 109 7.45 -8.53 -10.51
C CYS A 109 8.66 -9.12 -11.23
N HIS A 110 9.79 -8.46 -11.15
CA HIS A 110 11.02 -8.95 -11.76
C HIS A 110 11.60 -10.08 -10.91
N SER A 111 12.13 -11.11 -11.56
CA SER A 111 12.77 -12.19 -10.84
C SER A 111 14.02 -11.63 -10.14
N GLY A 112 14.23 -12.09 -8.91
CA GLY A 112 15.38 -11.66 -8.11
C GLY A 112 15.13 -10.53 -7.13
N CYS A 113 13.91 -9.97 -7.04
CA CYS A 113 13.64 -9.00 -5.98
C CYS A 113 13.67 -9.71 -4.61
N ALA A 114 14.06 -8.97 -3.57
CA ALA A 114 14.23 -9.54 -2.23
C ALA A 114 12.94 -10.17 -1.68
N ILE A 115 11.80 -9.60 -2.00
CA ILE A 115 10.52 -10.09 -1.52
C ILE A 115 10.19 -11.45 -2.14
N LYS A 116 10.36 -11.57 -3.45
CA LYS A 116 10.11 -12.84 -4.15
C LYS A 116 11.06 -13.93 -3.67
N GLN A 117 12.32 -13.58 -3.42
CA GLN A 117 13.31 -14.52 -2.88
C GLN A 117 12.96 -14.95 -1.46
N ALA A 118 12.44 -14.04 -0.64
CA ALA A 118 12.12 -14.32 0.75
C ALA A 118 10.88 -15.19 0.92
N VAL A 119 9.85 -15.02 0.07
CA VAL A 119 8.58 -15.72 0.23
C VAL A 119 8.22 -16.64 -0.94
N GLY A 120 9.01 -16.65 -2.01
CA GLY A 120 8.79 -17.50 -3.18
C GLY A 120 7.65 -17.07 -4.10
N LYS A 121 6.75 -16.23 -3.64
CA LYS A 121 5.61 -15.72 -4.39
C LYS A 121 5.34 -14.29 -3.95
N CYS A 122 4.68 -13.52 -4.81
CA CYS A 122 4.30 -12.16 -4.48
C CYS A 122 2.88 -11.87 -4.95
N ILE A 123 2.04 -11.36 -4.05
CA ILE A 123 0.64 -11.01 -4.35
C ILE A 123 0.52 -9.60 -4.93
N MET A 124 1.54 -8.75 -4.76
CA MET A 124 1.53 -7.37 -5.25
C MET A 124 1.22 -7.25 -6.75
N PRO A 125 1.75 -8.12 -7.64
CA PRO A 125 1.47 -7.99 -9.07
C PRO A 125 -0.01 -8.05 -9.42
N LYS A 126 -0.81 -8.71 -8.60
CA LYS A 126 -2.24 -8.90 -8.86
C LYS A 126 -3.14 -8.05 -8.00
N GLU A 127 -2.82 -7.86 -6.73
CA GLU A 127 -3.73 -7.27 -5.75
C GLU A 127 -3.21 -6.03 -5.06
N GLY A 128 -1.95 -5.68 -5.27
CA GLY A 128 -1.42 -4.42 -4.79
C GLY A 128 -1.84 -3.27 -5.69
N ILE A 129 -1.92 -2.08 -5.11
CA ILE A 129 -2.20 -0.87 -5.88
C ILE A 129 -1.16 0.21 -5.54
N PHE A 130 -1.10 1.21 -6.40
CA PHE A 130 -0.25 2.38 -6.19
C PHE A 130 -1.08 3.64 -6.25
N THR A 131 -0.67 4.63 -5.46
CA THR A 131 -1.31 5.94 -5.44
C THR A 131 -0.27 7.03 -5.55
N LYS A 132 -0.74 8.24 -5.86
CA LYS A 132 0.03 9.46 -5.68
C LYS A 132 -0.70 10.33 -4.64
N VAL A 133 0.06 11.11 -3.90
CA VAL A 133 -0.49 11.97 -2.84
C VAL A 133 -0.98 13.27 -3.45
N ILE A 134 -2.30 13.51 -3.35
CA ILE A 134 -2.93 14.75 -3.81
C ILE A 134 -2.91 15.78 -2.70
N LYS A 135 -3.15 15.33 -1.46
CA LYS A 135 -3.08 16.19 -0.28
C LYS A 135 -2.28 15.46 0.79
N GLY A 136 -1.22 16.09 1.28
CA GLY A 136 -0.37 15.52 2.31
C GLY A 136 -0.98 15.54 3.70
N GLY A 137 -0.36 14.83 4.62
CA GLY A 137 -0.79 14.74 6.01
C GLY A 137 -0.21 13.52 6.68
N LYS A 138 -0.70 13.22 7.87
CA LYS A 138 -0.24 12.09 8.67
C LYS A 138 -1.22 10.93 8.55
N VAL A 139 -0.68 9.71 8.54
CA VAL A 139 -1.46 8.48 8.57
C VAL A 139 -0.84 7.57 9.62
N LYS A 140 -1.68 6.93 10.41
CA LYS A 140 -1.24 5.98 11.44
C LYS A 140 -2.11 4.72 11.41
N ALA A 141 -1.63 3.67 12.02
CA ALA A 141 -2.41 2.44 12.18
C ALA A 141 -3.72 2.75 12.92
N GLY A 142 -4.82 2.20 12.42
CA GLY A 142 -6.15 2.47 12.94
C GLY A 142 -6.92 3.57 12.22
N ASP A 143 -6.25 4.34 11.39
CA ASP A 143 -6.90 5.37 10.58
C ASP A 143 -7.83 4.74 9.55
N THR A 144 -8.83 5.52 9.14
CA THR A 144 -9.78 5.08 8.11
C THR A 144 -9.23 5.33 6.72
N ILE A 145 -9.49 4.39 5.83
CA ILE A 145 -9.32 4.57 4.38
C ILE A 145 -10.72 4.48 3.76
N GLU A 146 -11.07 5.47 2.93
CA GLU A 146 -12.39 5.49 2.29
C GLU A 146 -12.33 6.06 0.88
N VAL A 147 -13.21 5.55 0.02
CA VAL A 147 -13.36 6.09 -1.33
C VAL A 147 -14.15 7.39 -1.24
N ILE A 148 -13.64 8.44 -1.86
CA ILE A 148 -14.32 9.74 -1.96
C ILE A 148 -14.53 10.07 -3.43
N GLU A 149 -15.48 10.96 -3.68
CA GLU A 149 -15.77 11.42 -5.04
C GLU A 149 -15.10 12.75 -5.33
#